data_3322b2dc697ebd8f81ee804de0ab0b64
#
_entry.id   3322b2dc697ebd8f81ee804de0ab0b64
#
_cell.length_a   1.000
_cell.length_b   1.000
_cell.length_c   1.000
_cell.angle_alpha   90.00
_cell.angle_beta   90.00
_cell.angle_gamma   90.00
#
_symmetry.space_group_name_H-M   'P 1'
#
loop_
_entity.id
_entity.type
_entity.pdbx_description
1 polymer ?
#
loop_
_entity_poly.entity_id
_entity_poly.type
_entity_poly.pdbx_seq_one_letter_code
_entity_poly.pdbx_strand_id
1 'polypeptide(L)'
;MVCRCPRRLQIDFSKVIQEITDDSGKEIEIEEIWKEFRKNYIDVGTSLKYLSHNISSENSSKKTNSDVLKLNVNFKGEEIEINGEGNGPIEACINALSELLHSPIKISDYHQHAISSGADASAAAYIEISIEGKTFWGIGINSNTVAASFEAIISGINKSID
;
A
#
# COMPACT_ATOMS: atom_id res chain seq x y z
N MET A 1 -4.76 3.62 17.63
CA MET A 1 -4.24 3.36 16.28
C MET A 1 -3.28 4.43 15.77
N VAL A 2 -3.53 5.69 16.01
CA VAL A 2 -2.71 6.82 15.50
C VAL A 2 -1.26 6.85 16.01
N CYS A 3 -0.96 6.25 17.16
CA CYS A 3 0.34 6.36 17.81
C CYS A 3 1.49 5.53 17.19
N ARG A 4 1.24 4.74 16.15
CA ARG A 4 2.26 3.86 15.54
C ARG A 4 2.51 4.13 14.06
N CYS A 5 1.91 5.17 13.50
CA CYS A 5 2.19 5.57 12.13
C CYS A 5 3.65 6.07 11.99
N PRO A 6 4.33 5.78 10.86
CA PRO A 6 5.63 6.34 10.57
C PRO A 6 5.63 7.87 10.67
N ARG A 7 6.72 8.45 11.20
CA ARG A 7 6.79 9.91 11.41
C ARG A 7 6.60 10.71 10.12
N ARG A 8 7.13 10.24 9.01
CA ARG A 8 6.98 10.90 7.70
C ARG A 8 5.53 10.91 7.24
N LEU A 9 4.79 9.82 7.48
CA LEU A 9 3.35 9.77 7.22
C LEU A 9 2.56 10.73 8.12
N GLN A 10 2.93 10.83 9.40
CA GLN A 10 2.30 11.79 10.32
C GLN A 10 2.48 13.23 9.83
N ILE A 11 3.68 13.57 9.33
CA ILE A 11 3.97 14.90 8.75
C ILE A 11 3.15 15.12 7.48
N ASP A 12 3.04 14.11 6.61
CA ASP A 12 2.24 14.19 5.39
C ASP A 12 0.76 14.42 5.72
N PHE A 13 0.21 13.64 6.64
CA PHE A 13 -1.18 13.79 7.05
C PHE A 13 -1.47 15.10 7.80
N SER A 14 -0.52 15.61 8.57
CA SER A 14 -0.70 16.91 9.24
C SER A 14 -0.94 18.06 8.27
N LYS A 15 -0.35 18.00 7.07
CA LYS A 15 -0.58 19.00 6.00
C LYS A 15 -2.00 18.88 5.47
N VAL A 16 -2.50 17.65 5.26
CA VAL A 16 -3.90 17.42 4.83
C VAL A 16 -4.88 18.02 5.83
N ILE A 17 -4.67 17.78 7.12
CA ILE A 17 -5.53 18.33 8.18
C ILE A 17 -5.42 19.87 8.23
N GLN A 18 -4.21 20.41 8.09
CA GLN A 18 -4.03 21.87 8.07
C GLN A 18 -4.77 22.54 6.91
N GLU A 19 -4.71 21.99 5.72
CA GLU A 19 -5.45 22.51 4.55
C GLU A 19 -6.97 22.54 4.83
N ILE A 20 -7.52 21.44 5.41
CA ILE A 20 -8.95 21.38 5.73
C ILE A 20 -9.35 22.40 6.82
N THR A 21 -8.52 22.57 7.85
CA THR A 21 -8.79 23.54 8.92
C THR A 21 -8.66 24.98 8.44
N ASP A 22 -7.69 25.29 7.59
CA ASP A 22 -7.50 26.62 7.03
C ASP A 22 -8.68 27.02 6.12
N ASP A 23 -9.18 26.07 5.32
CA ASP A 23 -10.33 26.29 4.43
C ASP A 23 -11.65 26.42 5.20
N SER A 24 -11.87 25.62 6.24
CA SER A 24 -13.12 25.60 6.99
C SER A 24 -13.19 26.61 8.13
N GLY A 25 -12.03 27.02 8.68
CA GLY A 25 -11.93 27.89 9.87
C GLY A 25 -12.50 27.27 11.16
N LYS A 26 -12.71 25.95 11.19
CA LYS A 26 -13.30 25.21 12.31
C LYS A 26 -12.32 24.16 12.85
N GLU A 27 -12.50 23.82 14.13
CA GLU A 27 -11.88 22.63 14.70
C GLU A 27 -12.44 21.36 14.06
N ILE A 28 -11.58 20.38 13.80
CA ILE A 28 -11.94 19.09 13.21
C ILE A 28 -12.19 18.08 14.34
N GLU A 29 -13.31 17.38 14.27
CA GLU A 29 -13.67 16.30 15.17
C GLU A 29 -12.85 15.02 14.87
N ILE A 30 -12.69 14.14 15.88
CA ILE A 30 -11.88 12.92 15.77
C ILE A 30 -12.39 11.99 14.67
N GLU A 31 -13.72 11.87 14.53
CA GLU A 31 -14.34 11.07 13.48
C GLU A 31 -14.03 11.61 12.07
N GLU A 32 -13.99 12.91 11.91
CA GLU A 32 -13.62 13.55 10.65
C GLU A 32 -12.15 13.35 10.32
N ILE A 33 -11.26 13.45 11.31
CA ILE A 33 -9.84 13.15 11.16
C ILE A 33 -9.64 11.72 10.66
N TRP A 34 -10.35 10.75 11.25
CA TRP A 34 -10.26 9.35 10.85
C TRP A 34 -10.81 9.11 9.43
N LYS A 35 -11.92 9.75 9.09
CA LYS A 35 -12.52 9.69 7.75
C LYS A 35 -11.56 10.23 6.68
N GLU A 36 -10.92 11.37 6.95
CA GLU A 36 -9.94 11.96 6.02
C GLU A 36 -8.68 11.09 5.93
N PHE A 37 -8.24 10.49 7.04
CA PHE A 37 -7.12 9.56 7.01
C PHE A 37 -7.41 8.34 6.12
N ARG A 38 -8.57 7.72 6.28
CA ARG A 38 -8.98 6.59 5.44
C ARG A 38 -9.05 6.97 3.97
N LYS A 39 -9.70 8.07 3.66
CA LYS A 39 -9.87 8.58 2.30
C LYS A 39 -8.52 8.86 1.60
N ASN A 40 -7.55 9.36 2.35
CA ASN A 40 -6.26 9.75 1.78
C ASN A 40 -5.24 8.59 1.70
N TYR A 41 -5.37 7.52 2.50
CA TYR A 41 -4.32 6.52 2.60
C TYR A 41 -4.80 5.06 2.55
N ILE A 42 -6.06 4.77 2.84
CA ILE A 42 -6.60 3.40 2.87
C ILE A 42 -7.56 3.16 1.71
N ASP A 43 -8.64 3.91 1.68
CA ASP A 43 -9.72 3.77 0.69
C ASP A 43 -9.46 4.68 -0.53
N VAL A 44 -8.23 4.71 -1.01
CA VAL A 44 -7.79 5.61 -2.08
C VAL A 44 -8.11 5.02 -3.44
N GLY A 45 -8.86 5.77 -4.22
CA GLY A 45 -9.09 5.49 -5.64
C GLY A 45 -9.84 4.19 -5.94
N THR A 46 -10.10 3.96 -7.21
CA THR A 46 -10.81 2.76 -7.67
C THR A 46 -10.17 2.11 -8.89
N SER A 47 -9.13 2.74 -9.45
CA SER A 47 -8.50 2.28 -10.69
C SER A 47 -7.77 0.96 -10.55
N LEU A 48 -7.18 0.69 -9.38
CA LEU A 48 -6.49 -0.55 -9.08
C LEU A 48 -6.96 -1.11 -7.75
N LYS A 49 -7.35 -2.40 -7.70
CA LYS A 49 -7.78 -3.10 -6.48
C LYS A 49 -7.11 -4.45 -6.39
N TYR A 50 -6.63 -4.78 -5.19
CA TYR A 50 -6.16 -6.13 -4.85
C TYR A 50 -7.33 -7.11 -4.78
N LEU A 51 -7.18 -8.30 -5.35
CA LEU A 51 -8.14 -9.39 -5.27
C LEU A 51 -7.56 -10.60 -4.53
N SER A 52 -6.47 -11.16 -5.04
CA SER A 52 -5.80 -12.32 -4.45
C SER A 52 -4.36 -12.46 -4.94
N HIS A 53 -3.59 -13.32 -4.30
CA HIS A 53 -2.24 -13.64 -4.74
C HIS A 53 -1.88 -15.10 -4.48
N ASN A 54 -0.91 -15.58 -5.22
CA ASN A 54 -0.21 -16.84 -4.99
C ASN A 54 1.29 -16.61 -5.10
N ILE A 55 2.06 -17.10 -4.13
CA ILE A 55 3.51 -17.01 -4.09
C ILE A 55 4.09 -18.41 -4.12
N SER A 56 5.00 -18.66 -5.05
CA SER A 56 5.82 -19.85 -5.10
C SER A 56 7.29 -19.48 -4.98
N SER A 57 7.97 -20.12 -4.02
CA SER A 57 9.41 -19.94 -3.84
C SER A 57 10.12 -21.09 -4.55
N GLU A 58 10.86 -20.82 -5.59
CA GLU A 58 11.69 -21.82 -6.24
C GLU A 58 13.02 -21.96 -5.48
N ASN A 59 13.10 -23.00 -4.64
CA ASN A 59 14.35 -23.46 -4.06
C ASN A 59 15.16 -24.23 -5.11
N SER A 60 15.68 -23.56 -6.12
CA SER A 60 16.67 -24.20 -6.98
C SER A 60 18.04 -24.13 -6.31
N SER A 61 18.77 -25.23 -6.35
CA SER A 61 20.11 -25.41 -5.80
C SER A 61 21.21 -24.50 -6.42
N LYS A 62 20.82 -23.49 -7.17
CA LYS A 62 21.66 -22.46 -7.77
C LYS A 62 21.24 -21.07 -7.23
N LYS A 63 21.87 -20.68 -6.15
CA LYS A 63 22.20 -19.30 -5.66
C LYS A 63 21.22 -18.12 -5.79
N THR A 64 20.01 -18.25 -6.28
CA THR A 64 19.01 -17.17 -6.31
C THR A 64 17.68 -17.70 -5.84
N ASN A 65 17.37 -17.47 -4.55
CA ASN A 65 16.01 -17.63 -4.04
C ASN A 65 15.21 -16.48 -4.64
N SER A 66 14.42 -16.74 -5.66
CA SER A 66 13.44 -15.78 -6.18
C SER A 66 12.03 -16.28 -5.85
N ASP A 67 11.21 -15.38 -5.34
CA ASP A 67 9.77 -15.60 -5.22
C ASP A 67 9.10 -15.24 -6.54
N VAL A 68 8.26 -16.14 -7.02
CA VAL A 68 7.38 -15.91 -8.17
C VAL A 68 5.99 -15.60 -7.64
N LEU A 69 5.51 -14.41 -7.93
CA LEU A 69 4.20 -13.91 -7.54
C LEU A 69 3.23 -13.97 -8.73
N LYS A 70 2.05 -14.56 -8.50
CA LYS A 70 0.85 -14.35 -9.31
C LYS A 70 -0.09 -13.44 -8.53
N LEU A 71 -0.37 -12.28 -9.05
CA LEU A 71 -1.20 -11.27 -8.41
C LEU A 71 -2.44 -11.01 -9.26
N ASN A 72 -3.61 -11.26 -8.66
CA ASN A 72 -4.89 -10.95 -9.28
C ASN A 72 -5.35 -9.58 -8.79
N VAL A 73 -5.60 -8.70 -9.73
CA VAL A 73 -6.05 -7.32 -9.48
C VAL A 73 -7.23 -6.98 -10.38
N ASN A 74 -8.07 -6.06 -9.90
CA ASN A 74 -8.98 -5.35 -10.80
C ASN A 74 -8.32 -4.05 -11.21
N PHE A 75 -8.07 -3.90 -12.51
CA PHE A 75 -7.47 -2.70 -13.07
C PHE A 75 -8.45 -2.03 -14.04
N LYS A 76 -8.93 -0.85 -13.66
CA LYS A 76 -9.91 -0.06 -14.43
C LYS A 76 -11.17 -0.83 -14.80
N GLY A 77 -11.64 -1.69 -13.88
CA GLY A 77 -12.86 -2.48 -14.05
C GLY A 77 -12.65 -3.87 -14.63
N GLU A 78 -11.45 -4.22 -15.08
CA GLU A 78 -11.10 -5.55 -15.59
C GLU A 78 -10.29 -6.33 -14.56
N GLU A 79 -10.66 -7.59 -14.33
CA GLU A 79 -9.89 -8.52 -13.53
C GLU A 79 -8.78 -9.15 -14.37
N ILE A 80 -7.54 -8.95 -13.94
CA ILE A 80 -6.35 -9.45 -14.63
C ILE A 80 -5.42 -10.16 -13.66
N GLU A 81 -4.70 -11.16 -14.14
CA GLU A 81 -3.57 -11.77 -13.45
C GLU A 81 -2.27 -11.19 -13.99
N ILE A 82 -1.44 -10.67 -13.10
CA ILE A 82 -0.09 -10.20 -13.41
C ILE A 82 0.94 -11.03 -12.66
N ASN A 83 2.12 -11.18 -13.22
CA ASN A 83 3.19 -11.97 -12.66
C ASN A 83 4.40 -11.08 -12.34
N GLY A 84 5.11 -11.41 -11.27
CA GLY A 84 6.35 -10.74 -10.90
C GLY A 84 7.30 -11.68 -10.21
N GLU A 85 8.58 -11.39 -10.33
CA GLU A 85 9.66 -12.11 -9.65
C GLU A 85 10.49 -11.13 -8.84
N GLY A 86 10.99 -11.57 -7.69
CA GLY A 86 11.84 -10.76 -6.82
C GLY A 86 12.43 -11.58 -5.67
N ASN A 87 13.31 -10.97 -4.88
CA ASN A 87 13.92 -11.61 -3.70
C ASN A 87 12.94 -11.80 -2.53
N GLY A 88 11.69 -11.44 -2.72
CA GLY A 88 10.60 -11.58 -1.75
C GLY A 88 9.30 -11.08 -2.33
N PRO A 89 8.17 -11.29 -1.60
CA PRO A 89 6.84 -10.95 -2.09
C PRO A 89 6.67 -9.48 -2.47
N ILE A 90 7.28 -8.59 -1.69
CA ILE A 90 7.16 -7.14 -1.90
C ILE A 90 7.86 -6.71 -3.19
N GLU A 91 9.08 -7.18 -3.42
CA GLU A 91 9.82 -6.87 -4.66
C GLU A 91 9.12 -7.48 -5.88
N ALA A 92 8.65 -8.72 -5.78
CA ALA A 92 7.89 -9.36 -6.84
C ALA A 92 6.61 -8.57 -7.20
N CYS A 93 5.90 -8.05 -6.18
CA CYS A 93 4.71 -7.21 -6.38
C CYS A 93 5.06 -5.88 -7.07
N ILE A 94 6.11 -5.20 -6.63
CA ILE A 94 6.59 -3.95 -7.23
C ILE A 94 6.98 -4.17 -8.69
N ASN A 95 7.66 -5.25 -9.01
CA ASN A 95 8.06 -5.57 -10.38
C ASN A 95 6.85 -5.84 -11.28
N ALA A 96 5.87 -6.64 -10.80
CA ALA A 96 4.62 -6.89 -11.53
C ALA A 96 3.83 -5.61 -11.80
N LEU A 97 3.68 -4.75 -10.79
CA LEU A 97 2.92 -3.49 -10.92
C LEU A 97 3.67 -2.44 -11.75
N SER A 98 5.00 -2.41 -11.68
CA SER A 98 5.82 -1.53 -12.54
C SER A 98 5.68 -1.89 -14.02
N GLU A 99 5.59 -3.19 -14.33
CA GLU A 99 5.34 -3.67 -15.69
C GLU A 99 3.92 -3.31 -16.16
N LEU A 100 2.91 -3.55 -15.32
CA LEU A 100 1.51 -3.20 -15.62
C LEU A 100 1.33 -1.71 -15.92
N LEU A 101 1.99 -0.85 -15.16
CA LEU A 101 1.86 0.60 -15.28
C LEU A 101 2.83 1.22 -16.27
N HIS A 102 3.75 0.42 -16.84
CA HIS A 102 4.84 0.90 -17.69
C HIS A 102 5.66 2.05 -17.04
N SER A 103 5.77 2.02 -15.71
CA SER A 103 6.46 3.03 -14.94
C SER A 103 7.17 2.39 -13.75
N PRO A 104 8.47 2.69 -13.53
CA PRO A 104 9.22 2.12 -12.42
C PRO A 104 8.70 2.63 -11.08
N ILE A 105 8.36 1.70 -10.20
CA ILE A 105 7.94 1.96 -8.83
C ILE A 105 9.10 1.60 -7.90
N LYS A 106 9.37 2.45 -6.93
CA LYS A 106 10.36 2.19 -5.87
C LYS A 106 9.74 2.36 -4.50
N ILE A 107 10.15 1.54 -3.54
CA ILE A 107 9.78 1.72 -2.13
C ILE A 107 10.79 2.66 -1.49
N SER A 108 10.29 3.73 -0.88
CA SER A 108 11.07 4.72 -0.15
C SER A 108 11.06 4.48 1.36
N ASP A 109 9.95 3.92 1.89
CA ASP A 109 9.81 3.56 3.30
C ASP A 109 8.77 2.45 3.48
N TYR A 110 8.97 1.58 4.50
CA TYR A 110 8.10 0.46 4.79
C TYR A 110 8.03 0.17 6.29
N HIS A 111 6.82 0.12 6.83
CA HIS A 111 6.54 -0.27 8.21
C HIS A 111 5.32 -1.17 8.28
N GLN A 112 5.32 -2.10 9.22
CA GLN A 112 4.20 -2.99 9.47
C GLN A 112 4.07 -3.29 10.97
N HIS A 113 2.86 -3.36 11.48
CA HIS A 113 2.59 -3.81 12.85
C HIS A 113 1.21 -4.45 12.97
N ALA A 114 1.02 -5.27 14.00
CA ALA A 114 -0.29 -5.80 14.35
C ALA A 114 -1.17 -4.70 14.95
N ILE A 115 -2.44 -4.61 14.51
CA ILE A 115 -3.41 -3.65 15.03
C ILE A 115 -4.16 -4.21 16.24
N SER A 116 -4.32 -5.53 16.30
CA SER A 116 -5.01 -6.26 17.36
C SER A 116 -4.18 -7.45 17.81
N SER A 117 -4.51 -8.00 18.97
CA SER A 117 -3.87 -9.19 19.53
C SER A 117 -4.79 -10.41 19.36
N GLY A 118 -4.18 -11.60 19.18
CA GLY A 118 -4.89 -12.88 19.08
C GLY A 118 -4.78 -13.51 17.70
N ALA A 119 -5.48 -14.63 17.50
CA ALA A 119 -5.43 -15.41 16.27
C ALA A 119 -6.03 -14.68 15.05
N ASP A 120 -6.96 -13.76 15.30
CA ASP A 120 -7.63 -12.94 14.27
C ASP A 120 -7.01 -11.54 14.14
N ALA A 121 -5.75 -11.36 14.57
CA ALA A 121 -5.06 -10.09 14.49
C ALA A 121 -4.90 -9.64 13.03
N SER A 122 -5.26 -8.39 12.76
CA SER A 122 -4.97 -7.75 11.48
C SER A 122 -3.63 -7.01 11.55
N ALA A 123 -2.93 -6.97 10.43
CA ALA A 123 -1.74 -6.16 10.25
C ALA A 123 -2.08 -4.87 9.52
N ALA A 124 -1.43 -3.79 9.92
CA ALA A 124 -1.38 -2.55 9.16
C ALA A 124 0.00 -2.41 8.53
N ALA A 125 0.03 -2.27 7.21
CA ALA A 125 1.24 -1.96 6.45
C ALA A 125 1.18 -0.50 6.00
N TYR A 126 2.30 0.20 6.12
CA TYR A 126 2.50 1.60 5.72
C TYR A 126 3.65 1.61 4.73
N ILE A 127 3.39 2.01 3.51
CA ILE A 127 4.41 2.01 2.45
C ILE A 127 4.44 3.36 1.77
N GLU A 128 5.62 3.95 1.69
CA GLU A 128 5.90 5.10 0.82
C GLU A 128 6.52 4.59 -0.47
N ILE A 129 5.85 4.84 -1.57
CA ILE A 129 6.34 4.52 -2.91
C ILE A 129 6.76 5.79 -3.64
N SER A 130 7.71 5.65 -4.57
CA SER A 130 8.10 6.70 -5.49
C SER A 130 7.78 6.26 -6.92
N ILE A 131 7.06 7.10 -7.64
CA ILE A 131 6.73 6.94 -9.06
C ILE A 131 7.05 8.26 -9.75
N GLU A 132 7.87 8.22 -10.80
CA GLU A 132 8.27 9.41 -11.58
C GLU A 132 8.80 10.57 -10.70
N GLY A 133 9.54 10.24 -9.64
CA GLY A 133 10.13 11.22 -8.73
C GLY A 133 9.18 11.83 -7.70
N LYS A 134 7.92 11.45 -7.69
CA LYS A 134 6.92 11.83 -6.67
C LYS A 134 6.73 10.70 -5.68
N THR A 135 6.50 11.03 -4.42
CA THR A 135 6.26 10.05 -3.35
C THR A 135 4.81 10.03 -2.91
N PHE A 136 4.31 8.83 -2.62
CA PHE A 136 2.94 8.59 -2.20
C PHE A 136 2.91 7.58 -1.05
N TRP A 137 2.23 7.91 0.04
CA TRP A 137 1.94 6.99 1.12
C TRP A 137 0.66 6.20 0.83
N GLY A 138 0.73 4.88 1.01
CA GLY A 138 -0.42 3.99 1.02
C GLY A 138 -0.45 3.14 2.29
N ILE A 139 -1.64 2.75 2.70
CA ILE A 139 -1.87 1.91 3.89
C ILE A 139 -2.77 0.76 3.50
N GLY A 140 -2.39 -0.45 3.91
CA GLY A 140 -3.18 -1.66 3.78
C GLY A 140 -3.46 -2.28 5.14
N ILE A 141 -4.66 -2.80 5.32
CA ILE A 141 -5.09 -3.46 6.56
C ILE A 141 -5.70 -4.80 6.21
N ASN A 142 -5.02 -5.88 6.61
CA ASN A 142 -5.46 -7.23 6.28
C ASN A 142 -5.01 -8.22 7.38
N SER A 143 -5.74 -9.32 7.55
CA SER A 143 -5.31 -10.42 8.43
C SER A 143 -4.09 -11.17 7.87
N ASN A 144 -3.91 -11.17 6.55
CA ASN A 144 -2.70 -11.64 5.90
C ASN A 144 -1.70 -10.48 5.77
N THR A 145 -0.52 -10.63 6.36
CA THR A 145 0.53 -9.58 6.41
C THR A 145 1.06 -9.20 5.03
N VAL A 146 1.16 -10.16 4.12
CA VAL A 146 1.59 -9.93 2.74
C VAL A 146 0.52 -9.19 1.96
N ALA A 147 -0.75 -9.60 2.10
CA ALA A 147 -1.88 -8.90 1.48
C ALA A 147 -1.99 -7.46 1.98
N ALA A 148 -1.79 -7.19 3.28
CA ALA A 148 -1.75 -5.84 3.83
C ALA A 148 -0.70 -4.96 3.12
N SER A 149 0.48 -5.54 2.84
CA SER A 149 1.55 -4.84 2.12
C SER A 149 1.17 -4.56 0.65
N PHE A 150 0.53 -5.52 -0.02
CA PHE A 150 0.07 -5.33 -1.40
C PHE A 150 -1.03 -4.26 -1.49
N GLU A 151 -1.98 -4.27 -0.57
CA GLU A 151 -3.01 -3.24 -0.47
C GLU A 151 -2.40 -1.85 -0.20
N ALA A 152 -1.36 -1.75 0.63
CA ALA A 152 -0.65 -0.50 0.87
C ALA A 152 0.03 0.03 -0.40
N ILE A 153 0.71 -0.82 -1.16
CA ILE A 153 1.33 -0.45 -2.44
C ILE A 153 0.26 0.04 -3.42
N ILE A 154 -0.84 -0.71 -3.56
CA ILE A 154 -1.94 -0.38 -4.46
C ILE A 154 -2.61 0.94 -4.07
N SER A 155 -2.80 1.20 -2.77
CA SER A 155 -3.33 2.48 -2.28
C SER A 155 -2.42 3.66 -2.66
N GLY A 156 -1.11 3.50 -2.50
CA GLY A 156 -0.13 4.50 -2.93
C GLY A 156 -0.15 4.73 -4.45
N ILE A 157 -0.28 3.66 -5.25
CA ILE A 157 -0.38 3.75 -6.71
C ILE A 157 -1.67 4.50 -7.11
N ASN A 158 -2.81 4.17 -6.53
CA ASN A 158 -4.06 4.87 -6.83
C ASN A 158 -3.95 6.39 -6.62
N LYS A 159 -3.24 6.80 -5.57
CA LYS A 159 -2.95 8.22 -5.34
C LYS A 159 -2.16 8.90 -6.48
N SER A 160 -1.42 8.12 -7.25
CA SER A 160 -0.62 8.62 -8.38
C SER A 160 -1.38 8.65 -9.69
N ILE A 161 -2.40 7.78 -9.85
CA ILE A 161 -3.11 7.58 -11.12
C ILE A 161 -4.56 8.09 -11.14
N ASP A 162 -5.18 8.25 -9.97
CA ASP A 162 -6.51 8.82 -9.77
C ASP A 162 -6.43 10.29 -9.36
#